data_2b5ae2e9d230878c2392abee5532a5b7
#
_entry.id   2b5ae2e9d230878c2392abee5532a5b7
#
_cell.length_a   1.000
_cell.length_b   1.000
_cell.length_c   1.000
_cell.angle_alpha   90.00
_cell.angle_beta   90.00
_cell.angle_gamma   90.00
#
_symmetry.space_group_name_H-M   'P 1'
#
loop_
_entity.id
_entity.type
_entity.pdbx_description
1 polymer ?
#
loop_
_entity_poly.entity_id
_entity_poly.type
_entity_poly.pdbx_seq_one_letter_code
_entity_poly.pdbx_strand_id
1 'polypeptide(L)'
;MYRGFPVGYFLFWENTNETGVKQIGVGAKQHNTAARLIVDGQQRLTSLYAVFRGKKVLDADYKERQIEISFRPRDGKFDVADAAIRRDPEWIPNISELWADGKSSYTLVKQFLAQVREKAELSDEDEEAIAHNLDRLFDLRKYPFTALEIAASVDEEQVADIFVRINSEGVKLNQADFILTLLSVFWEDGRRELEEFCRASRTVSSGANKASPFNHFIQPDPDQLLRVAVAYGFGRGRL
;
A
#
# COMPACT_ATOMS: atom_id res chain seq x y z
N MET A 1 11.20 -5.03 8.31
CA MET A 1 10.48 -6.14 8.97
C MET A 1 11.35 -7.40 9.05
N TYR A 2 11.62 -8.10 7.97
CA TYR A 2 12.36 -9.39 8.01
C TYR A 2 13.73 -9.32 8.71
N ARG A 3 14.46 -8.23 8.57
CA ARG A 3 15.74 -7.99 9.29
C ARG A 3 15.57 -7.37 10.68
N GLY A 4 14.34 -7.25 11.20
CA GLY A 4 14.06 -6.64 12.49
C GLY A 4 14.01 -5.11 12.49
N PHE A 5 14.24 -4.45 11.34
CA PHE A 5 14.19 -2.99 11.27
C PHE A 5 12.75 -2.48 11.29
N PRO A 6 12.46 -1.42 12.04
CA PRO A 6 11.12 -0.83 12.07
C PRO A 6 10.73 -0.29 10.69
N VAL A 7 9.45 -0.37 10.37
CA VAL A 7 8.89 0.19 9.12
C VAL A 7 8.38 1.62 9.28
N GLY A 8 8.75 2.26 10.36
CA GLY A 8 8.24 3.56 10.77
C GLY A 8 6.98 3.41 11.64
N TYR A 9 6.35 4.52 11.91
CA TYR A 9 5.08 4.58 12.65
C TYR A 9 3.92 4.83 11.68
N PHE A 10 2.70 4.53 12.17
CA PHE A 10 1.45 4.91 11.52
C PHE A 10 0.77 5.97 12.39
N LEU A 11 0.17 6.97 11.76
CA LEU A 11 -0.59 8.00 12.45
C LEU A 11 -2.08 7.78 12.14
N PHE A 12 -2.85 7.53 13.18
CA PHE A 12 -4.30 7.36 13.11
C PHE A 12 -4.99 8.50 13.82
N TRP A 13 -6.16 8.88 13.31
CA TRP A 13 -7.07 9.79 13.96
C TRP A 13 -8.39 9.08 14.21
N GLU A 14 -8.86 9.09 15.45
CA GLU A 14 -10.17 8.52 15.80
C GLU A 14 -11.28 9.33 15.13
N ASN A 15 -12.17 8.63 14.42
CA ASN A 15 -13.31 9.26 13.76
C ASN A 15 -14.59 8.99 14.54
N THR A 16 -15.25 10.07 14.96
CA THR A 16 -16.58 10.01 15.60
C THR A 16 -17.71 10.27 14.59
N ASN A 17 -17.39 10.69 13.36
CA ASN A 17 -18.38 11.03 12.34
C ASN A 17 -18.80 9.77 11.57
N GLU A 18 -20.10 9.62 11.32
CA GLU A 18 -20.68 8.52 10.53
C GLU A 18 -20.42 8.65 9.01
N THR A 19 -19.34 9.30 8.62
CA THR A 19 -19.00 9.50 7.21
C THR A 19 -18.34 8.28 6.60
N GLY A 20 -18.78 7.91 5.41
CA GLY A 20 -18.24 6.76 4.67
C GLY A 20 -16.78 6.97 4.27
N VAL A 21 -15.91 6.09 4.72
CA VAL A 21 -14.46 6.16 4.48
C VAL A 21 -14.04 5.08 3.49
N LYS A 22 -13.11 5.42 2.59
CA LYS A 22 -12.55 4.48 1.60
C LYS A 22 -11.72 3.41 2.30
N GLN A 23 -12.06 2.16 2.10
CA GLN A 23 -11.25 1.03 2.57
C GLN A 23 -10.02 0.82 1.69
N ILE A 24 -8.95 0.29 2.28
CA ILE A 24 -7.75 -0.10 1.54
C ILE A 24 -8.07 -1.32 0.67
N GLY A 25 -7.77 -1.23 -0.64
CA GLY A 25 -7.93 -2.32 -1.60
C GLY A 25 -8.86 -1.99 -2.76
N VAL A 26 -8.94 -2.91 -3.73
CA VAL A 26 -9.83 -2.83 -4.90
C VAL A 26 -11.06 -3.70 -4.62
N GLY A 27 -12.25 -3.13 -4.67
CA GLY A 27 -13.49 -3.88 -4.46
C GLY A 27 -14.71 -3.01 -4.20
N ALA A 28 -15.87 -3.63 -4.09
CA ALA A 28 -17.12 -2.93 -3.81
C ALA A 28 -17.03 -2.20 -2.47
N LYS A 29 -17.38 -0.92 -2.48
CA LYS A 29 -17.43 -0.06 -1.30
C LYS A 29 -18.47 -0.62 -0.32
N GLN A 30 -18.04 -1.07 0.84
CA GLN A 30 -18.93 -1.23 1.99
C GLN A 30 -18.87 0.08 2.78
N HIS A 31 -20.01 0.74 2.93
CA HIS A 31 -20.16 1.91 3.79
C HIS A 31 -20.16 1.46 5.26
N ASN A 32 -18.99 1.14 5.77
CA ASN A 32 -18.80 0.94 7.21
C ASN A 32 -18.14 2.20 7.76
N THR A 33 -18.69 2.72 8.85
CA THR A 33 -18.06 3.80 9.60
C THR A 33 -16.67 3.37 10.03
N ALA A 34 -15.64 4.01 9.50
CA ALA A 34 -14.28 3.71 9.93
C ALA A 34 -14.04 4.34 11.31
N ALA A 35 -13.72 3.52 12.29
CA ALA A 35 -13.40 4.00 13.63
C ALA A 35 -12.09 4.82 13.66
N ARG A 36 -11.22 4.68 12.67
CA ARG A 36 -9.93 5.35 12.59
C ARG A 36 -9.61 5.74 11.16
N LEU A 37 -9.06 6.94 10.99
CA LEU A 37 -8.55 7.47 9.73
C LEU A 37 -7.03 7.34 9.73
N ILE A 38 -6.46 6.96 8.60
CA ILE A 38 -5.01 6.90 8.43
C ILE A 38 -4.54 8.29 8.00
N VAL A 39 -3.91 9.02 8.89
CA VAL A 39 -3.36 10.35 8.62
C VAL A 39 -1.99 10.25 7.94
N ASP A 40 -1.12 9.33 8.43
CA ASP A 40 0.17 9.02 7.80
C ASP A 40 0.42 7.52 7.71
N GLY A 41 1.21 7.12 6.70
CA GLY A 41 1.58 5.74 6.45
C GLY A 41 0.65 4.99 5.48
N GLN A 42 -0.26 5.66 4.80
CA GLN A 42 -1.21 5.04 3.86
C GLN A 42 -0.53 4.17 2.81
N GLN A 43 0.50 4.69 2.13
CA GLN A 43 1.21 3.95 1.08
C GLN A 43 1.93 2.71 1.64
N ARG A 44 2.53 2.83 2.83
CA ARG A 44 3.17 1.70 3.52
C ARG A 44 2.15 0.63 3.88
N LEU A 45 1.03 1.04 4.48
CA LEU A 45 -0.03 0.11 4.88
C LEU A 45 -0.69 -0.56 3.67
N THR A 46 -0.94 0.19 2.60
CA THR A 46 -1.47 -0.33 1.34
C THR A 46 -0.53 -1.36 0.72
N SER A 47 0.76 -1.08 0.67
CA SER A 47 1.77 -2.00 0.14
C SER A 47 1.88 -3.29 0.98
N LEU A 48 1.89 -3.15 2.30
CA LEU A 48 1.90 -4.30 3.21
C LEU A 48 0.62 -5.14 3.07
N TYR A 49 -0.54 -4.49 3.02
CA TYR A 49 -1.82 -5.17 2.80
C TYR A 49 -1.83 -5.91 1.46
N ALA A 50 -1.37 -5.26 0.39
CA ALA A 50 -1.28 -5.87 -0.93
C ALA A 50 -0.43 -7.14 -0.92
N VAL A 51 0.75 -7.08 -0.28
CA VAL A 51 1.67 -8.23 -0.19
C VAL A 51 1.12 -9.32 0.73
N PHE A 52 0.71 -8.99 1.96
CA PHE A 52 0.24 -10.00 2.92
C PHE A 52 -1.09 -10.67 2.52
N ARG A 53 -1.95 -9.95 1.80
CA ARG A 53 -3.27 -10.45 1.37
C ARG A 53 -3.31 -10.87 -0.10
N GLY A 54 -2.22 -10.71 -0.84
CA GLY A 54 -2.18 -10.99 -2.28
C GLY A 54 -3.19 -10.17 -3.08
N LYS A 55 -3.51 -8.94 -2.62
CA LYS A 55 -4.51 -8.10 -3.26
C LYS A 55 -3.89 -7.17 -4.28
N LYS A 56 -4.64 -6.92 -5.36
CA LYS A 56 -4.25 -5.90 -6.32
C LYS A 56 -4.42 -4.51 -5.75
N VAL A 57 -3.54 -3.61 -6.13
CA VAL A 57 -3.57 -2.18 -5.81
C VAL A 57 -3.52 -1.38 -7.10
N LEU A 58 -3.98 -0.13 -7.03
CA LEU A 58 -3.86 0.79 -8.16
C LEU A 58 -2.44 1.40 -8.15
N ASP A 59 -1.79 1.39 -9.31
CA ASP A 59 -0.55 2.14 -9.52
C ASP A 59 -0.82 3.63 -9.78
N ALA A 60 0.24 4.42 -10.05
CA ALA A 60 0.14 5.84 -10.35
C ALA A 60 -0.69 6.13 -11.62
N ASP A 61 -0.81 5.16 -12.53
CA ASP A 61 -1.63 5.26 -13.75
C ASP A 61 -3.05 4.73 -13.55
N TYR A 62 -3.48 4.46 -12.32
CA TYR A 62 -4.78 3.87 -11.96
C TYR A 62 -5.00 2.47 -12.54
N LYS A 63 -3.93 1.74 -12.89
CA LYS A 63 -4.01 0.36 -13.34
C LYS A 63 -3.88 -0.58 -12.17
N GLU A 64 -4.69 -1.63 -12.18
CA GLU A 64 -4.57 -2.68 -11.18
C GLU A 64 -3.26 -3.44 -11.36
N ARG A 65 -2.45 -3.47 -10.32
CA ARG A 65 -1.22 -4.27 -10.25
C ARG A 65 -1.20 -5.14 -9.01
N GLN A 66 -0.64 -6.32 -9.16
CA GLN A 66 -0.27 -7.17 -8.04
C GLN A 66 1.18 -6.92 -7.69
N ILE A 67 1.46 -6.70 -6.41
CA ILE A 67 2.83 -6.59 -5.91
C ILE A 67 3.30 -8.00 -5.60
N GLU A 68 4.19 -8.53 -6.42
CA GLU A 68 4.79 -9.85 -6.23
C GLU A 68 6.23 -9.69 -5.75
N ILE A 69 6.50 -10.21 -4.57
CA ILE A 69 7.83 -10.25 -3.98
C ILE A 69 8.25 -11.72 -3.92
N SER A 70 9.40 -12.02 -4.46
CA SER A 70 10.01 -13.33 -4.43
C SER A 70 10.95 -13.45 -3.23
N PHE A 71 11.12 -14.66 -2.74
CA PHE A 71 11.98 -14.95 -1.61
C PHE A 71 12.77 -16.24 -1.86
N ARG A 72 14.09 -16.20 -1.60
CA ARG A 72 14.95 -17.38 -1.60
C ARG A 72 15.25 -17.78 -0.14
N PRO A 73 14.67 -18.90 0.34
CA PRO A 73 14.79 -19.29 1.74
C PRO A 73 16.23 -19.66 2.17
N ARG A 74 17.04 -20.19 1.25
CA ARG A 74 18.41 -20.64 1.57
C ARG A 74 19.27 -19.53 2.18
N ASP A 75 19.14 -18.28 1.67
CA ASP A 75 19.94 -17.13 2.12
C ASP A 75 19.09 -15.93 2.58
N GLY A 76 17.78 -16.08 2.66
CA GLY A 76 16.86 -15.02 3.10
C GLY A 76 16.81 -13.82 2.17
N LYS A 77 17.06 -14.01 0.86
CA LYS A 77 17.08 -12.95 -0.14
C LYS A 77 15.69 -12.66 -0.68
N PHE A 78 15.35 -11.37 -0.81
CA PHE A 78 14.16 -10.89 -1.52
C PHE A 78 14.54 -10.33 -2.88
N ASP A 79 13.66 -10.53 -3.86
CA ASP A 79 13.81 -9.97 -5.19
C ASP A 79 12.42 -9.77 -5.85
N VAL A 80 12.40 -9.10 -7.01
CA VAL A 80 11.19 -8.99 -7.82
C VAL A 80 11.09 -10.22 -8.72
N ALA A 81 9.91 -10.83 -8.80
CA ALA A 81 9.69 -12.01 -9.61
C ALA A 81 9.90 -11.73 -11.09
N ASP A 82 10.87 -12.39 -11.68
CA ASP A 82 11.10 -12.44 -13.12
C ASP A 82 10.89 -13.85 -13.70
N ALA A 83 11.13 -14.02 -14.98
CA ALA A 83 10.96 -15.30 -15.65
C ALA A 83 11.99 -16.37 -15.20
N ALA A 84 13.18 -15.96 -14.75
CA ALA A 84 14.21 -16.85 -14.24
C ALA A 84 13.83 -17.34 -12.84
N ILE A 85 13.50 -16.41 -11.93
CA ILE A 85 13.06 -16.69 -10.58
C ILE A 85 11.83 -17.62 -10.55
N ARG A 86 10.88 -17.41 -11.47
CA ARG A 86 9.66 -18.27 -11.55
C ARG A 86 9.95 -19.72 -11.95
N ARG A 87 11.10 -20.01 -12.55
CA ARG A 87 11.51 -21.35 -12.98
C ARG A 87 12.50 -22.01 -12.01
N ASP A 88 13.07 -21.22 -11.13
CA ASP A 88 14.07 -21.68 -10.17
C ASP A 88 13.38 -22.25 -8.92
N PRO A 89 13.53 -23.57 -8.61
CA PRO A 89 12.90 -24.19 -7.47
C PRO A 89 13.43 -23.69 -6.13
N GLU A 90 14.60 -23.01 -6.08
CA GLU A 90 15.14 -22.42 -4.86
C GLU A 90 14.42 -21.12 -4.45
N TRP A 91 13.54 -20.60 -5.32
CA TRP A 91 12.76 -19.40 -5.06
C TRP A 91 11.30 -19.70 -4.80
N ILE A 92 10.71 -18.91 -3.92
CA ILE A 92 9.28 -18.73 -3.81
C ILE A 92 8.92 -17.49 -4.62
N PRO A 93 8.26 -17.62 -5.78
CA PRO A 93 8.06 -16.50 -6.68
C PRO A 93 7.16 -15.41 -6.12
N ASN A 94 6.22 -15.77 -5.24
CA ASN A 94 5.29 -14.84 -4.62
C ASN A 94 5.03 -15.21 -3.16
N ILE A 95 5.61 -14.42 -2.24
CA ILE A 95 5.46 -14.66 -0.80
C ILE A 95 4.03 -14.52 -0.29
N SER A 96 3.14 -13.81 -1.02
CA SER A 96 1.73 -13.66 -0.63
C SER A 96 1.03 -15.00 -0.50
N GLU A 97 1.44 -15.98 -1.28
CA GLU A 97 0.85 -17.34 -1.29
C GLU A 97 1.14 -18.13 -0.01
N LEU A 98 2.20 -17.74 0.73
CA LEU A 98 2.55 -18.40 1.98
C LEU A 98 1.52 -18.16 3.08
N TRP A 99 0.84 -17.01 3.03
CA TRP A 99 -0.13 -16.59 4.03
C TRP A 99 -1.58 -16.87 3.65
N ALA A 100 -1.80 -17.62 2.57
CA ALA A 100 -3.14 -18.08 2.22
C ALA A 100 -3.74 -18.94 3.35
N ASP A 101 -5.05 -18.87 3.50
CA ASP A 101 -5.76 -19.52 4.60
C ASP A 101 -5.49 -21.03 4.64
N GLY A 102 -5.31 -21.56 5.85
CA GLY A 102 -5.10 -22.98 6.11
C GLY A 102 -3.65 -23.49 5.95
N LYS A 103 -2.70 -22.65 5.55
CA LYS A 103 -1.29 -23.05 5.45
C LYS A 103 -0.58 -22.88 6.81
N SER A 104 0.18 -23.91 7.22
CA SER A 104 1.08 -23.84 8.36
C SER A 104 2.53 -23.71 7.90
N SER A 105 3.40 -23.09 8.72
CA SER A 105 4.83 -23.00 8.41
C SER A 105 5.46 -24.37 8.21
N TYR A 106 5.13 -25.35 9.07
CA TYR A 106 5.61 -26.72 8.95
C TYR A 106 5.31 -27.35 7.58
N THR A 107 4.08 -27.23 7.11
CA THR A 107 3.68 -27.78 5.81
C THR A 107 4.43 -27.10 4.67
N LEU A 108 4.61 -25.79 4.75
CA LEU A 108 5.37 -25.01 3.75
C LEU A 108 6.83 -25.40 3.70
N VAL A 109 7.49 -25.50 4.85
CA VAL A 109 8.90 -25.95 4.94
C VAL A 109 9.04 -27.35 4.31
N LYS A 110 8.19 -28.29 4.70
CA LYS A 110 8.24 -29.66 4.18
C LYS A 110 8.06 -29.71 2.66
N GLN A 111 7.09 -28.97 2.13
CA GLN A 111 6.83 -28.92 0.69
C GLN A 111 7.99 -28.27 -0.07
N PHE A 112 8.54 -27.18 0.46
CA PHE A 112 9.64 -26.48 -0.18
C PHE A 112 10.92 -27.33 -0.20
N LEU A 113 11.28 -27.96 0.90
CA LEU A 113 12.43 -28.87 0.97
C LEU A 113 12.29 -30.05 -0.01
N ALA A 114 11.11 -30.64 -0.10
CA ALA A 114 10.84 -31.73 -1.06
C ALA A 114 11.04 -31.25 -2.51
N GLN A 115 10.56 -30.04 -2.84
CA GLN A 115 10.71 -29.45 -4.18
C GLN A 115 12.18 -29.19 -4.53
N VAL A 116 12.96 -28.65 -3.61
CA VAL A 116 14.38 -28.35 -3.86
C VAL A 116 15.20 -29.62 -4.00
N ARG A 117 14.94 -30.65 -3.15
CA ARG A 117 15.63 -31.96 -3.18
C ARG A 117 15.45 -32.71 -4.51
N GLU A 118 14.40 -32.44 -5.27
CA GLU A 118 14.22 -33.02 -6.63
C GLU A 118 15.30 -32.55 -7.63
N LYS A 119 15.94 -31.39 -7.36
CA LYS A 119 16.84 -30.75 -8.32
C LYS A 119 18.24 -30.44 -7.77
N ALA A 120 18.40 -30.44 -6.46
CA ALA A 120 19.67 -30.14 -5.80
C ALA A 120 19.84 -30.97 -4.54
N GLU A 121 21.08 -31.37 -4.26
CA GLU A 121 21.46 -31.91 -2.95
C GLU A 121 21.50 -30.77 -1.93
N LEU A 122 20.90 -30.99 -0.76
CA LEU A 122 20.91 -30.07 0.36
C LEU A 122 21.71 -30.68 1.49
N SER A 123 22.60 -29.90 2.10
CA SER A 123 23.22 -30.25 3.36
C SER A 123 22.25 -30.06 4.52
N ASP A 124 22.51 -30.66 5.66
CA ASP A 124 21.69 -30.46 6.87
C ASP A 124 21.67 -28.99 7.29
N GLU A 125 22.77 -28.24 7.09
CA GLU A 125 22.88 -26.81 7.36
C GLU A 125 22.00 -25.99 6.41
N ASP A 126 21.94 -26.37 5.11
CA ASP A 126 21.04 -25.72 4.14
C ASP A 126 19.56 -25.92 4.53
N GLU A 127 19.20 -27.11 4.96
CA GLU A 127 17.83 -27.43 5.37
C GLU A 127 17.42 -26.65 6.62
N GLU A 128 18.31 -26.56 7.60
CA GLU A 128 18.09 -25.79 8.82
C GLU A 128 17.94 -24.30 8.49
N ALA A 129 18.81 -23.76 7.63
CA ALA A 129 18.74 -22.36 7.18
C ALA A 129 17.42 -22.07 6.44
N ILE A 130 17.02 -22.96 5.54
CA ILE A 130 15.74 -22.86 4.81
C ILE A 130 14.55 -22.86 5.77
N ALA A 131 14.52 -23.81 6.71
CA ALA A 131 13.45 -23.91 7.69
C ALA A 131 13.36 -22.66 8.56
N HIS A 132 14.50 -22.23 9.12
CA HIS A 132 14.57 -21.01 9.94
C HIS A 132 14.10 -19.76 9.17
N ASN A 133 14.55 -19.58 7.93
CA ASN A 133 14.22 -18.42 7.13
C ASN A 133 12.74 -18.40 6.71
N LEU A 134 12.14 -19.57 6.45
CA LEU A 134 10.71 -19.69 6.17
C LEU A 134 9.85 -19.41 7.40
N ASP A 135 10.22 -19.94 8.57
CA ASP A 135 9.50 -19.65 9.82
C ASP A 135 9.55 -18.15 10.14
N ARG A 136 10.72 -17.53 9.99
CA ARG A 136 10.89 -16.09 10.18
C ARG A 136 10.05 -15.26 9.19
N LEU A 137 9.98 -15.69 7.93
CA LEU A 137 9.12 -15.05 6.95
C LEU A 137 7.64 -15.20 7.31
N PHE A 138 7.23 -16.39 7.71
CA PHE A 138 5.84 -16.68 8.10
C PHE A 138 5.41 -15.86 9.31
N ASP A 139 6.28 -15.64 10.27
CA ASP A 139 6.04 -14.86 11.48
C ASP A 139 5.96 -13.34 11.24
N LEU A 140 6.27 -12.84 10.04
CA LEU A 140 6.07 -11.43 9.71
C LEU A 140 4.63 -10.95 9.91
N ARG A 141 3.65 -11.85 9.89
CA ARG A 141 2.24 -11.52 10.24
C ARG A 141 2.07 -11.07 11.68
N LYS A 142 2.98 -11.44 12.56
CA LYS A 142 2.98 -11.08 13.99
C LYS A 142 3.87 -9.86 14.27
N TYR A 143 4.44 -9.26 13.22
CA TYR A 143 5.36 -8.14 13.39
C TYR A 143 4.64 -6.94 14.03
N PRO A 144 5.14 -6.40 15.16
CA PRO A 144 4.51 -5.28 15.82
C PRO A 144 4.75 -3.98 15.06
N PHE A 145 3.71 -3.17 14.93
CA PHE A 145 3.80 -1.83 14.38
C PHE A 145 3.64 -0.79 15.49
N THR A 146 4.41 0.30 15.38
CA THR A 146 4.19 1.48 16.21
C THR A 146 3.07 2.30 15.59
N ALA A 147 2.02 2.56 16.36
CA ALA A 147 0.93 3.43 15.97
C ALA A 147 0.82 4.59 16.96
N LEU A 148 0.67 5.80 16.43
CA LEU A 148 0.29 6.99 17.18
C LEU A 148 -1.19 7.24 16.92
N GLU A 149 -1.97 7.44 17.97
CA GLU A 149 -3.42 7.68 17.86
C GLU A 149 -3.73 9.10 18.33
N ILE A 150 -4.39 9.87 17.46
CA ILE A 150 -4.93 11.20 17.76
C ILE A 150 -6.37 11.00 18.21
N ALA A 151 -6.74 11.55 19.34
CA ALA A 151 -8.08 11.42 19.89
C ALA A 151 -9.12 12.15 19.03
N ALA A 152 -10.34 11.68 19.04
CA ALA A 152 -11.47 12.25 18.31
C ALA A 152 -11.84 13.69 18.74
N SER A 153 -11.39 14.12 19.91
CA SER A 153 -11.60 15.50 20.41
C SER A 153 -10.69 16.55 19.74
N VAL A 154 -9.70 16.09 18.96
CA VAL A 154 -8.77 16.96 18.22
C VAL A 154 -9.42 17.34 16.89
N ASP A 155 -9.49 18.63 16.59
CA ASP A 155 -10.04 19.14 15.34
C ASP A 155 -9.10 18.98 14.15
N GLU A 156 -9.61 19.21 12.94
CA GLU A 156 -8.90 19.03 11.67
C GLU A 156 -7.65 19.89 11.56
N GLU A 157 -7.71 21.13 12.05
CA GLU A 157 -6.59 22.09 12.00
C GLU A 157 -5.45 21.61 12.92
N GLN A 158 -5.81 21.15 14.11
CA GLN A 158 -4.84 20.59 15.06
C GLN A 158 -4.23 19.28 14.53
N VAL A 159 -5.02 18.43 13.86
CA VAL A 159 -4.50 17.20 13.22
C VAL A 159 -3.51 17.56 12.12
N ALA A 160 -3.82 18.59 11.30
CA ALA A 160 -2.91 19.09 10.27
C ALA A 160 -1.59 19.60 10.89
N ASP A 161 -1.67 20.34 11.98
CA ASP A 161 -0.50 20.85 12.71
C ASP A 161 0.35 19.70 13.27
N ILE A 162 -0.27 18.71 13.91
CA ILE A 162 0.42 17.51 14.43
C ILE A 162 1.14 16.80 13.29
N PHE A 163 0.45 16.60 12.18
CA PHE A 163 0.99 15.95 11.00
C PHE A 163 2.22 16.68 10.42
N VAL A 164 2.15 18.00 10.27
CA VAL A 164 3.27 18.82 9.80
C VAL A 164 4.45 18.72 10.77
N ARG A 165 4.22 18.82 12.08
CA ARG A 165 5.27 18.76 13.11
C ARG A 165 5.98 17.42 13.14
N ILE A 166 5.24 16.33 13.11
CA ILE A 166 5.82 14.97 13.14
C ILE A 166 6.68 14.71 11.90
N ASN A 167 6.32 15.29 10.76
CA ASN A 167 7.02 15.10 9.49
C ASN A 167 8.05 16.19 9.16
N SER A 168 8.17 17.24 9.98
CA SER A 168 9.06 18.39 9.71
C SER A 168 10.54 18.04 9.72
N GLU A 169 10.95 16.98 10.43
CA GLU A 169 12.35 16.51 10.52
C GLU A 169 12.68 15.36 9.55
N GLY A 170 11.71 14.93 8.73
CA GLY A 170 11.85 13.80 7.81
C GLY A 170 11.83 14.14 6.33
N VAL A 171 11.54 13.16 5.51
CA VAL A 171 11.28 13.35 4.07
C VAL A 171 10.11 14.32 3.92
N LYS A 172 10.27 15.33 3.05
CA LYS A 172 9.19 16.30 2.76
C LYS A 172 7.92 15.55 2.42
N LEU A 173 6.99 15.62 3.35
CA LEU A 173 5.69 14.99 3.14
C LEU A 173 4.91 15.75 2.08
N ASN A 174 4.20 15.03 1.26
CA ASN A 174 3.31 15.64 0.30
C ASN A 174 2.06 16.15 1.03
N GLN A 175 1.99 17.46 1.29
CA GLN A 175 0.82 18.10 1.90
C GLN A 175 -0.47 17.77 1.15
N ALA A 176 -0.37 17.54 -0.16
CA ALA A 176 -1.52 17.15 -0.97
C ALA A 176 -2.10 15.78 -0.57
N ASP A 177 -1.25 14.80 -0.23
CA ASP A 177 -1.73 13.48 0.23
C ASP A 177 -2.55 13.61 1.53
N PHE A 178 -2.11 14.50 2.43
CA PHE A 178 -2.87 14.79 3.63
C PHE A 178 -4.21 15.45 3.32
N ILE A 179 -4.24 16.49 2.48
CA ILE A 179 -5.48 17.17 2.09
C ILE A 179 -6.42 16.21 1.35
N LEU A 180 -5.90 15.36 0.46
CA LEU A 180 -6.69 14.32 -0.20
C LEU A 180 -7.28 13.30 0.79
N THR A 181 -6.59 13.06 1.91
CA THR A 181 -7.12 12.24 3.00
C THR A 181 -8.27 12.95 3.70
N LEU A 182 -8.12 14.22 4.03
CA LEU A 182 -9.21 15.03 4.61
C LEU A 182 -10.41 15.09 3.65
N LEU A 183 -10.19 15.30 2.36
CA LEU A 183 -11.27 15.29 1.37
C LEU A 183 -12.02 13.97 1.35
N SER A 184 -11.35 12.84 1.58
CA SER A 184 -12.03 11.53 1.61
C SER A 184 -13.01 11.39 2.77
N VAL A 185 -12.87 12.23 3.81
CA VAL A 185 -13.70 12.22 5.01
C VAL A 185 -14.80 13.28 4.91
N PHE A 186 -14.39 14.51 4.57
CA PHE A 186 -15.27 15.66 4.64
C PHE A 186 -15.96 15.99 3.31
N TRP A 187 -15.38 15.55 2.19
CA TRP A 187 -15.92 15.80 0.85
C TRP A 187 -15.51 14.70 -0.14
N GLU A 188 -16.03 13.50 0.09
CA GLU A 188 -15.71 12.31 -0.75
C GLU A 188 -16.03 12.55 -2.23
N ASP A 189 -17.12 13.25 -2.54
CA ASP A 189 -17.50 13.54 -3.92
C ASP A 189 -16.44 14.39 -4.63
N GLY A 190 -15.92 15.43 -3.98
CA GLY A 190 -14.87 16.25 -4.56
C GLY A 190 -13.58 15.48 -4.80
N ARG A 191 -13.19 14.62 -3.86
CA ARG A 191 -12.05 13.73 -4.06
C ARG A 191 -12.27 12.79 -5.24
N ARG A 192 -13.45 12.18 -5.31
CA ARG A 192 -13.82 11.27 -6.40
C ARG A 192 -13.75 11.97 -7.76
N GLU A 193 -14.30 13.17 -7.87
CA GLU A 193 -14.24 13.97 -9.09
C GLU A 193 -12.81 14.26 -9.53
N LEU A 194 -11.91 14.63 -8.60
CA LEU A 194 -10.50 14.84 -8.89
C LEU A 194 -9.84 13.56 -9.42
N GLU A 195 -10.05 12.43 -8.75
CA GLU A 195 -9.48 11.14 -9.14
C GLU A 195 -10.03 10.65 -10.49
N GLU A 196 -11.32 10.84 -10.74
CA GLU A 196 -11.99 10.48 -12.00
C GLU A 196 -11.51 11.34 -13.17
N PHE A 197 -11.34 12.65 -12.96
CA PHE A 197 -10.77 13.54 -13.94
C PHE A 197 -9.32 13.13 -14.31
N CYS A 198 -8.48 12.87 -13.31
CA CYS A 198 -7.10 12.41 -13.52
C CYS A 198 -7.04 11.09 -14.28
N ARG A 199 -7.92 10.15 -13.97
CA ARG A 199 -8.04 8.87 -14.68
C ARG A 199 -8.50 9.08 -16.12
N ALA A 200 -9.53 9.89 -16.34
CA ALA A 200 -10.06 10.17 -17.66
C ALA A 200 -9.07 10.95 -18.55
N SER A 201 -8.20 11.78 -17.96
CA SER A 201 -7.15 12.49 -18.70
C SER A 201 -6.10 11.57 -19.31
N ARG A 202 -5.95 10.34 -18.80
CA ARG A 202 -5.00 9.33 -19.28
C ARG A 202 -5.62 8.33 -20.28
N THR A 203 -6.93 8.37 -20.45
CA THR A 203 -7.65 7.37 -21.27
C THR A 203 -8.26 8.02 -22.50
N VAL A 204 -7.89 7.53 -23.69
CA VAL A 204 -8.48 7.98 -24.95
C VAL A 204 -9.99 7.74 -24.90
N SER A 205 -10.77 8.79 -25.22
CA SER A 205 -12.23 8.67 -25.30
C SER A 205 -12.61 7.72 -26.43
N SER A 206 -13.41 6.71 -26.11
CA SER A 206 -13.93 5.75 -27.11
C SER A 206 -15.19 6.21 -27.84
N GLY A 207 -15.68 7.43 -27.58
CA GLY A 207 -16.93 7.96 -28.15
C GLY A 207 -16.72 9.26 -28.92
N ALA A 208 -17.18 9.30 -30.16
CA ALA A 208 -16.96 10.43 -31.08
C ALA A 208 -17.58 11.79 -30.66
N ASN A 209 -18.40 11.85 -29.59
CA ASN A 209 -19.14 13.06 -29.21
C ASN A 209 -19.20 13.36 -27.70
N LYS A 210 -18.29 12.79 -26.88
CA LYS A 210 -18.24 13.15 -25.46
C LYS A 210 -17.03 14.01 -25.18
N ALA A 211 -17.24 15.15 -24.50
CA ALA A 211 -16.15 15.93 -23.93
C ALA A 211 -15.29 15.02 -23.06
N SER A 212 -14.00 14.97 -23.32
CA SER A 212 -13.04 14.15 -22.60
C SER A 212 -11.90 15.03 -22.12
N PRO A 213 -11.44 14.88 -20.89
CA PRO A 213 -10.24 15.56 -20.39
C PRO A 213 -8.94 14.95 -20.95
N PHE A 214 -9.03 13.94 -21.81
CA PHE A 214 -7.85 13.29 -22.38
C PHE A 214 -6.94 14.28 -23.10
N ASN A 215 -5.65 14.23 -22.75
CA ASN A 215 -4.63 15.06 -23.35
C ASN A 215 -3.34 14.23 -23.53
N HIS A 216 -2.72 14.30 -24.69
CA HIS A 216 -1.47 13.59 -24.97
C HIS A 216 -0.25 14.16 -24.22
N PHE A 217 -0.31 15.41 -23.80
CA PHE A 217 0.83 16.14 -23.23
C PHE A 217 0.70 16.36 -21.73
N ILE A 218 -0.54 16.41 -21.20
CA ILE A 218 -0.79 16.75 -19.81
C ILE A 218 -1.61 15.64 -19.18
N GLN A 219 -1.01 14.97 -18.21
CA GLN A 219 -1.65 13.93 -17.41
C GLN A 219 -1.58 14.34 -15.92
N PRO A 220 -2.51 15.19 -15.45
CA PRO A 220 -2.43 15.72 -14.11
C PRO A 220 -2.65 14.63 -13.05
N ASP A 221 -2.01 14.82 -11.91
CA ASP A 221 -2.26 14.06 -10.70
C ASP A 221 -3.21 14.84 -9.77
N PRO A 222 -3.93 14.17 -8.86
CA PRO A 222 -4.87 14.83 -7.95
C PRO A 222 -4.24 15.96 -7.13
N ASP A 223 -2.96 15.83 -6.72
CA ASP A 223 -2.24 16.86 -5.98
C ASP A 223 -1.98 18.12 -6.83
N GLN A 224 -1.70 17.96 -8.12
CA GLN A 224 -1.52 19.09 -9.03
C GLN A 224 -2.82 19.84 -9.24
N LEU A 225 -3.94 19.12 -9.46
CA LEU A 225 -5.25 19.75 -9.60
C LEU A 225 -5.69 20.44 -8.32
N LEU A 226 -5.41 19.84 -7.17
CA LEU A 226 -5.70 20.45 -5.87
C LEU A 226 -4.95 21.77 -5.70
N ARG A 227 -3.65 21.82 -6.05
CA ARG A 227 -2.86 23.08 -6.03
C ARG A 227 -3.45 24.14 -6.94
N VAL A 228 -3.85 23.74 -8.15
CA VAL A 228 -4.51 24.69 -9.08
C VAL A 228 -5.84 25.19 -8.51
N ALA A 229 -6.67 24.31 -7.94
CA ALA A 229 -7.94 24.68 -7.35
C ALA A 229 -7.77 25.65 -6.17
N VAL A 230 -6.78 25.40 -5.29
CA VAL A 230 -6.45 26.30 -4.17
C VAL A 230 -5.90 27.62 -4.67
N ALA A 231 -5.01 27.61 -5.66
CA ALA A 231 -4.47 28.84 -6.24
C ALA A 231 -5.56 29.70 -6.87
N TYR A 232 -6.46 29.07 -7.64
CA TYR A 232 -7.55 29.77 -8.32
C TYR A 232 -8.65 30.22 -7.36
N GLY A 233 -9.10 29.35 -6.45
CA GLY A 233 -10.24 29.61 -5.57
C GLY A 233 -9.91 30.53 -4.39
N PHE A 234 -8.68 30.46 -3.86
CA PHE A 234 -8.28 31.19 -2.66
C PHE A 234 -7.14 32.19 -2.89
N GLY A 235 -6.62 32.33 -4.11
CA GLY A 235 -5.51 33.23 -4.44
C GLY A 235 -4.19 32.84 -3.74
N ARG A 236 -4.05 31.58 -3.31
CA ARG A 236 -2.87 31.08 -2.59
C ARG A 236 -2.03 30.18 -3.48
N GLY A 237 -0.74 30.49 -3.63
CA GLY A 237 0.21 29.68 -4.42
C GLY A 237 0.79 28.45 -3.69
N ARG A 238 0.39 28.22 -2.43
CA ARG A 238 0.82 27.07 -1.60
C ARG A 238 -0.40 26.45 -0.93
N LEU A 239 -0.37 25.12 -0.81
CA LEU A 239 -1.31 24.34 -0.01
C LEU A 239 -1.10 24.58 1.47
#